data_d1f812e937308b0b789e05ef37246782
#
_entry.id   d1f812e937308b0b789e05ef37246782
#
_cell.length_a   1.000
_cell.length_b   1.000
_cell.length_c   1.000
_cell.angle_alpha   90.00
_cell.angle_beta   90.00
_cell.angle_gamma   90.00
#
_symmetry.space_group_name_H-M   'P 1'
#
loop_
_entity.id
_entity.type
_entity.pdbx_description
1 polymer ?
#
loop_
_entity_poly.entity_id
_entity_poly.type
_entity_poly.pdbx_seq_one_letter_code
_entity_poly.pdbx_strand_id
1 'polypeptide(L)'
;MKIQELKKNSPAQLIEQAEKLGIENASTLRKQEILFAILKKLAEKGEEITGMGVLQLLQDGFGFLRALESNYLPGADDIYVSPSQIRKFGLRTGDTVEGPVRAPKEGERYFALIQVSKINLEDPEKSRHKIAFDNLTPLYPNKQIVMEVETTTVEKKPNLTPRLIDLVSPIGKGQRSLIISPPKAGKTM
;
A
#
# COMPACT_ATOMS: atom_id res chain seq x y z
N MET A 1 -7.18 2.07 18.04
CA MET A 1 -6.78 3.23 17.20
C MET A 1 -6.02 2.76 15.97
N LYS A 2 -6.23 3.37 14.78
CA LYS A 2 -5.51 2.97 13.54
C LYS A 2 -4.27 3.83 13.31
N ILE A 3 -3.12 3.20 13.13
CA ILE A 3 -1.84 3.91 12.87
C ILE A 3 -1.95 4.84 11.65
N GLN A 4 -2.71 4.45 10.61
CA GLN A 4 -2.87 5.26 9.39
C GLN A 4 -3.60 6.59 9.62
N GLU A 5 -4.50 6.66 10.58
CA GLU A 5 -5.18 7.91 10.91
C GLU A 5 -4.19 8.91 11.50
N LEU A 6 -3.30 8.44 12.38
CA LEU A 6 -2.22 9.27 12.92
C LEU A 6 -1.24 9.73 11.83
N LYS A 7 -0.91 8.86 10.88
CA LYS A 7 0.03 9.20 9.79
C LYS A 7 -0.49 10.28 8.85
N LYS A 8 -1.81 10.45 8.73
CA LYS A 8 -2.44 11.51 7.93
C LYS A 8 -2.33 12.89 8.57
N ASN A 9 -2.07 12.97 9.88
CA ASN A 9 -1.97 14.23 10.58
C ASN A 9 -0.76 15.03 10.13
N SER A 10 -0.91 16.36 10.13
CA SER A 10 0.20 17.27 9.87
C SER A 10 1.23 17.23 11.01
N PRO A 11 2.49 17.60 10.77
CA PRO A 11 3.50 17.65 11.83
C PRO A 11 3.07 18.49 13.04
N ALA A 12 2.41 19.62 12.82
CA ALA A 12 1.91 20.47 13.89
C ALA A 12 0.87 19.77 14.78
N GLN A 13 -0.08 19.05 14.17
CA GLN A 13 -1.09 18.27 14.91
C GLN A 13 -0.48 17.11 15.69
N LEU A 14 0.56 16.48 15.15
CA LEU A 14 1.28 15.42 15.86
C LEU A 14 2.05 15.95 17.07
N ILE A 15 2.67 17.11 16.96
CA ILE A 15 3.37 17.77 18.08
C ILE A 15 2.36 18.10 19.18
N GLU A 16 1.22 18.71 18.84
CA GLU A 16 0.17 19.02 19.81
C GLU A 16 -0.37 17.76 20.53
N GLN A 17 -0.56 16.67 19.79
CA GLN A 17 -0.96 15.39 20.38
C GLN A 17 0.12 14.78 21.27
N ALA A 18 1.37 14.89 20.88
CA ALA A 18 2.51 14.40 21.66
C ALA A 18 2.64 15.16 22.99
N GLU A 19 2.49 16.49 22.97
CA GLU A 19 2.49 17.32 24.16
C GLU A 19 1.34 17.00 25.12
N LYS A 20 0.12 16.77 24.59
CA LYS A 20 -1.04 16.31 25.37
C LYS A 20 -0.81 14.95 26.03
N LEU A 21 0.02 14.10 25.45
CA LEU A 21 0.40 12.80 25.99
C LEU A 21 1.61 12.85 26.94
N GLY A 22 2.18 14.04 27.16
CA GLY A 22 3.31 14.26 28.06
C GLY A 22 4.65 13.80 27.46
N ILE A 23 4.81 13.88 26.13
CA ILE A 23 6.07 13.61 25.45
C ILE A 23 6.89 14.90 25.42
N GLU A 24 8.00 14.93 26.12
CA GLU A 24 8.91 16.07 26.14
C GLU A 24 9.68 16.20 24.82
N ASN A 25 9.99 17.43 24.41
CA ASN A 25 10.80 17.75 23.23
C ASN A 25 10.22 17.23 21.89
N ALA A 26 8.91 17.06 21.79
CA ALA A 26 8.27 16.56 20.55
C ALA A 26 8.60 17.41 19.32
N SER A 27 8.81 18.71 19.48
CA SER A 27 9.13 19.64 18.38
C SER A 27 10.51 19.43 17.74
N THR A 28 11.44 18.73 18.43
CA THR A 28 12.79 18.46 17.92
C THR A 28 12.89 17.12 17.19
N LEU A 29 11.87 16.28 17.31
CA LEU A 29 11.83 14.94 16.73
C LEU A 29 11.36 14.96 15.28
N ARG A 30 11.81 14.02 14.47
CA ARG A 30 11.31 13.81 13.12
C ARG A 30 9.89 13.22 13.16
N LYS A 31 9.08 13.47 12.13
CA LYS A 31 7.70 12.99 12.05
C LYS A 31 7.54 11.51 12.43
N GLN A 32 8.42 10.64 11.97
CA GLN A 32 8.40 9.20 12.28
C GLN A 32 8.69 8.91 13.76
N GLU A 33 9.60 9.67 14.36
CA GLU A 33 9.97 9.52 15.78
C GLU A 33 8.82 10.00 16.69
N ILE A 34 8.15 11.09 16.31
CA ILE A 34 6.96 11.59 17.02
C ILE A 34 5.85 10.54 16.98
N LEU A 35 5.57 9.98 15.79
CA LEU A 35 4.58 8.91 15.63
C LEU A 35 4.90 7.70 16.50
N PHE A 36 6.16 7.27 16.50
CA PHE A 36 6.60 6.15 17.32
C PHE A 36 6.41 6.43 18.82
N ALA A 37 6.77 7.63 19.29
CA ALA A 37 6.63 8.03 20.69
C ALA A 37 5.14 8.09 21.10
N ILE A 38 4.26 8.65 20.25
CA ILE A 38 2.81 8.68 20.49
C ILE A 38 2.25 7.26 20.59
N LEU A 39 2.58 6.38 19.64
CA LEU A 39 2.11 5.00 19.63
C LEU A 39 2.58 4.22 20.85
N LYS A 40 3.82 4.43 21.28
CA LYS A 40 4.36 3.82 22.51
C LYS A 40 3.57 4.25 23.75
N LYS A 41 3.27 5.54 23.88
CA LYS A 41 2.47 6.08 24.99
C LYS A 41 1.03 5.58 24.99
N LEU A 42 0.40 5.45 23.83
CA LEU A 42 -0.94 4.89 23.70
C LEU A 42 -0.99 3.41 24.06
N ALA A 43 0.03 2.64 23.65
CA ALA A 43 0.16 1.24 24.03
C ALA A 43 0.37 1.07 25.54
N GLU A 44 1.15 1.94 26.20
CA GLU A 44 1.31 1.97 27.65
C GLU A 44 0.00 2.25 28.39
N LYS A 45 -0.92 3.02 27.78
CA LYS A 45 -2.27 3.29 28.29
C LYS A 45 -3.26 2.15 28.04
N GLY A 46 -2.84 1.07 27.36
CA GLY A 46 -3.68 -0.10 27.09
C GLY A 46 -4.63 0.08 25.89
N GLU A 47 -4.42 1.10 25.04
CA GLU A 47 -5.20 1.24 23.82
C GLU A 47 -4.81 0.18 22.79
N GLU A 48 -5.80 -0.47 22.19
CA GLU A 48 -5.57 -1.40 21.09
C GLU A 48 -5.17 -0.63 19.84
N ILE A 49 -3.97 -0.91 19.35
CA ILE A 49 -3.40 -0.27 18.16
C ILE A 49 -3.48 -1.26 17.00
N THR A 50 -4.10 -0.85 15.90
CA THR A 50 -4.15 -1.63 14.66
C THR A 50 -3.23 -1.00 13.62
N GLY A 51 -2.34 -1.82 13.07
CA GLY A 51 -1.44 -1.44 11.99
C GLY A 51 -1.81 -2.11 10.67
N MET A 52 -1.51 -1.44 9.56
CA MET A 52 -1.62 -1.98 8.21
C MET A 52 -0.39 -1.53 7.41
N GLY A 53 0.08 -2.39 6.54
CA GLY A 53 1.18 -2.08 5.62
C GLY A 53 1.36 -3.17 4.58
N VAL A 54 2.28 -2.92 3.66
CA VAL A 54 2.66 -3.89 2.63
C VAL A 54 3.86 -4.70 3.11
N LEU A 55 3.72 -6.01 3.11
CA LEU A 55 4.75 -6.93 3.60
C LEU A 55 5.96 -6.95 2.66
N GLN A 56 7.13 -6.77 3.23
CA GLN A 56 8.42 -7.10 2.64
C GLN A 56 9.05 -8.23 3.43
N LEU A 57 9.27 -9.38 2.77
CA LEU A 57 9.99 -10.50 3.35
C LEU A 57 11.50 -10.27 3.24
N LEU A 58 12.23 -10.66 4.26
CA LEU A 58 13.70 -10.69 4.29
C LEU A 58 14.21 -12.13 4.18
N GLN A 59 15.49 -12.26 3.86
CA GLN A 59 16.14 -13.59 3.64
C GLN A 59 16.06 -14.49 4.86
N ASP A 60 16.04 -13.92 6.05
CA ASP A 60 15.97 -14.65 7.33
C ASP A 60 14.56 -15.18 7.65
N GLY A 61 13.61 -15.02 6.74
CA GLY A 61 12.24 -15.56 6.86
C GLY A 61 11.29 -14.75 7.73
N PHE A 62 11.70 -13.62 8.27
CA PHE A 62 10.80 -12.61 8.86
C PHE A 62 10.52 -11.47 7.89
N GLY A 63 9.61 -10.57 8.22
CA GLY A 63 9.27 -9.45 7.36
C GLY A 63 8.90 -8.19 8.11
N PHE A 64 8.74 -7.12 7.34
CA PHE A 64 8.23 -5.83 7.83
C PHE A 64 7.05 -5.37 7.00
N LEU A 65 6.06 -4.78 7.67
CA LEU A 65 4.99 -4.04 7.00
C LEU A 65 5.50 -2.63 6.74
N ARG A 66 5.64 -2.30 5.47
CA ARG A 66 6.07 -0.99 4.99
C ARG A 66 4.88 -0.07 4.77
N ALA A 67 5.06 1.18 5.05
CA ALA A 67 4.04 2.20 4.86
C ALA A 67 4.07 2.83 3.47
N LEU A 68 2.89 3.02 2.88
CA LEU A 68 2.74 3.73 1.60
C LEU A 68 3.23 5.19 1.70
N GLU A 69 2.96 5.82 2.83
CA GLU A 69 3.33 7.22 3.09
C GLU A 69 4.84 7.46 3.10
N SER A 70 5.61 6.41 3.34
CA SER A 70 7.08 6.41 3.30
C SER A 70 7.63 5.86 1.98
N ASN A 71 6.81 5.76 0.93
CA ASN A 71 7.15 5.11 -0.35
C ASN A 71 7.78 3.71 -0.16
N TYR A 72 7.28 2.97 0.83
CA TYR A 72 7.77 1.64 1.22
C TYR A 72 9.24 1.57 1.66
N LEU A 73 9.86 2.73 1.92
CA LEU A 73 11.23 2.79 2.43
C LEU A 73 11.29 2.34 3.91
N PRO A 74 12.41 1.73 4.33
CA PRO A 74 12.62 1.35 5.72
C PRO A 74 12.52 2.55 6.67
N GLY A 75 11.78 2.38 7.77
CA GLY A 75 11.57 3.44 8.77
C GLY A 75 11.41 2.90 10.18
N ALA A 76 11.47 3.78 11.16
CA ALA A 76 11.25 3.43 12.57
C ALA A 76 9.80 3.02 12.87
N ASP A 77 8.88 3.37 11.99
CA ASP A 77 7.44 3.08 12.06
C ASP A 77 7.04 1.76 11.38
N ASP A 78 8.01 0.98 10.93
CA ASP A 78 7.77 -0.34 10.37
C ASP A 78 7.27 -1.32 11.43
N ILE A 79 6.43 -2.27 11.01
CA ILE A 79 5.87 -3.28 11.89
C ILE A 79 6.49 -4.63 11.57
N TYR A 80 7.11 -5.23 12.56
CA TYR A 80 7.72 -6.56 12.44
C TYR A 80 6.65 -7.65 12.33
N VAL A 81 6.88 -8.59 11.41
CA VAL A 81 6.04 -9.79 11.21
C VAL A 81 6.89 -11.03 11.41
N SER A 82 6.46 -11.90 12.32
CA SER A 82 7.21 -13.10 12.68
C SER A 82 7.16 -14.18 11.59
N PRO A 83 8.20 -15.04 11.50
CA PRO A 83 8.22 -16.15 10.56
C PRO A 83 7.07 -17.14 10.74
N SER A 84 6.59 -17.29 11.98
CA SER A 84 5.44 -18.17 12.29
C SER A 84 4.14 -17.69 11.63
N GLN A 85 3.87 -16.37 11.65
CA GLN A 85 2.71 -15.77 10.99
C GLN A 85 2.83 -15.85 9.48
N ILE A 86 4.03 -15.57 8.95
CA ILE A 86 4.30 -15.66 7.50
C ILE A 86 4.00 -17.06 6.99
N ARG A 87 4.51 -18.09 7.66
CA ARG A 87 4.25 -19.50 7.29
C ARG A 87 2.80 -19.92 7.48
N LYS A 88 2.18 -19.52 8.60
CA LYS A 88 0.78 -19.87 8.91
C LYS A 88 -0.20 -19.40 7.84
N PHE A 89 -0.02 -18.19 7.33
CA PHE A 89 -0.93 -17.58 6.37
C PHE A 89 -0.40 -17.58 4.93
N GLY A 90 0.79 -18.14 4.68
CA GLY A 90 1.40 -18.16 3.35
C GLY A 90 1.63 -16.76 2.80
N LEU A 91 2.06 -15.81 3.66
CA LEU A 91 2.26 -14.42 3.28
C LEU A 91 3.44 -14.27 2.33
N ARG A 92 3.32 -13.34 1.40
CA ARG A 92 4.34 -13.05 0.37
C ARG A 92 4.65 -11.56 0.36
N THR A 93 5.83 -11.22 -0.15
CA THR A 93 6.17 -9.81 -0.43
C THR A 93 5.13 -9.20 -1.35
N GLY A 94 4.63 -8.03 -0.98
CA GLY A 94 3.56 -7.33 -1.70
C GLY A 94 2.15 -7.54 -1.13
N ASP A 95 1.96 -8.50 -0.21
CA ASP A 95 0.67 -8.64 0.48
C ASP A 95 0.43 -7.46 1.43
N THR A 96 -0.76 -6.90 1.37
CA THR A 96 -1.23 -5.91 2.35
C THR A 96 -1.78 -6.64 3.56
N VAL A 97 -1.20 -6.41 4.73
CA VAL A 97 -1.58 -7.07 5.98
C VAL A 97 -2.06 -6.06 6.99
N GLU A 98 -3.19 -6.34 7.63
CA GLU A 98 -3.79 -5.54 8.71
C GLU A 98 -3.95 -6.40 9.98
N GLY A 99 -3.63 -5.82 11.14
CA GLY A 99 -3.84 -6.50 12.41
C GLY A 99 -3.42 -5.69 13.62
N PRO A 100 -3.77 -6.16 14.83
CA PRO A 100 -3.33 -5.55 16.07
C PRO A 100 -1.81 -5.67 16.23
N VAL A 101 -1.21 -4.61 16.75
CA VAL A 101 0.23 -4.53 17.00
C VAL A 101 0.51 -4.26 18.46
N ARG A 102 1.65 -4.74 18.95
CA ARG A 102 2.16 -4.43 20.28
C ARG A 102 3.35 -3.50 20.23
N ALA A 103 3.53 -2.74 21.29
CA ALA A 103 4.73 -1.95 21.49
C ALA A 103 6.00 -2.84 21.56
N PRO A 104 7.15 -2.29 21.17
CA PRO A 104 8.42 -2.97 21.32
C PRO A 104 8.74 -3.24 22.79
N LYS A 105 9.25 -4.45 23.09
CA LYS A 105 9.80 -4.82 24.39
C LYS A 105 11.21 -4.25 24.57
N GLU A 106 11.76 -4.41 25.78
CA GLU A 106 13.16 -4.06 26.00
C GLU A 106 14.08 -4.81 25.02
N GLY A 107 14.91 -4.06 24.30
CA GLY A 107 15.80 -4.58 23.25
C GLY A 107 15.17 -4.66 21.84
N GLU A 108 13.87 -4.50 21.68
CA GLU A 108 13.21 -4.44 20.38
C GLU A 108 13.14 -2.99 19.88
N ARG A 109 13.29 -2.80 18.55
CA ARG A 109 13.22 -1.47 17.93
C ARG A 109 11.90 -1.17 17.25
N TYR A 110 11.13 -2.20 16.87
CA TYR A 110 9.94 -2.09 16.04
C TYR A 110 8.69 -2.57 16.76
N PHE A 111 7.55 -2.01 16.41
CA PHE A 111 6.27 -2.60 16.76
C PHE A 111 6.17 -4.00 16.15
N ALA A 112 5.49 -4.91 16.82
CA ALA A 112 5.32 -6.27 16.34
C ALA A 112 3.84 -6.61 16.11
N LEU A 113 3.55 -7.22 14.98
CA LEU A 113 2.22 -7.73 14.68
C LEU A 113 1.88 -8.87 15.63
N ILE A 114 0.76 -8.76 16.34
CA ILE A 114 0.28 -9.80 17.27
C ILE A 114 -0.45 -10.89 16.47
N GLN A 115 -1.35 -10.47 15.60
CA GLN A 115 -2.21 -11.36 14.82
C GLN A 115 -2.53 -10.72 13.47
N VAL A 116 -2.72 -11.55 12.45
CA VAL A 116 -3.20 -11.14 11.14
C VAL A 116 -4.71 -11.11 11.15
N SER A 117 -5.32 -9.95 10.98
CA SER A 117 -6.78 -9.78 10.90
C SER A 117 -7.28 -9.77 9.46
N LYS A 118 -6.52 -9.17 8.54
CA LYS A 118 -6.86 -9.14 7.11
C LYS A 118 -5.61 -9.29 6.25
N ILE A 119 -5.79 -9.92 5.08
CA ILE A 119 -4.77 -10.03 4.04
C ILE A 119 -5.41 -9.56 2.73
N ASN A 120 -4.80 -8.54 2.09
CA ASN A 120 -5.33 -7.92 0.87
C ASN A 120 -6.81 -7.49 1.00
N LEU A 121 -7.17 -6.95 2.19
CA LEU A 121 -8.51 -6.49 2.57
C LEU A 121 -9.56 -7.60 2.75
N GLU A 122 -9.17 -8.86 2.63
CA GLU A 122 -10.02 -10.04 2.83
C GLU A 122 -9.65 -10.81 4.09
N ASP A 123 -10.53 -11.73 4.50
CA ASP A 123 -10.25 -12.65 5.60
C ASP A 123 -9.04 -13.53 5.31
N PRO A 124 -8.18 -13.80 6.32
CA PRO A 124 -6.98 -14.61 6.15
C PRO A 124 -7.25 -16.03 5.65
N GLU A 125 -8.43 -16.60 5.96
CA GLU A 125 -8.78 -17.94 5.51
C GLU A 125 -9.03 -18.03 4.01
N LYS A 126 -9.65 -17.00 3.41
CA LYS A 126 -9.83 -16.91 1.96
C LYS A 126 -8.50 -16.78 1.22
N SER A 127 -7.52 -16.15 1.86
CA SER A 127 -6.20 -15.93 1.29
C SER A 127 -5.30 -17.18 1.27
N ARG A 128 -5.67 -18.26 1.97
CA ARG A 128 -4.89 -19.52 2.00
C ARG A 128 -4.78 -20.22 0.64
N HIS A 129 -5.75 -20.04 -0.23
CA HIS A 129 -5.81 -20.68 -1.54
C HIS A 129 -5.33 -19.80 -2.68
N LYS A 130 -4.41 -18.88 -2.39
CA LYS A 130 -3.83 -18.01 -3.42
C LYS A 130 -3.07 -18.82 -4.47
N ILE A 131 -3.47 -18.67 -5.71
CA ILE A 131 -2.69 -19.16 -6.85
C ILE A 131 -1.50 -18.20 -7.03
N ALA A 132 -0.29 -18.75 -7.13
CA ALA A 132 0.89 -17.95 -7.47
C ALA A 132 0.74 -17.40 -8.89
N PHE A 133 1.21 -16.17 -9.11
CA PHE A 133 1.16 -15.53 -10.44
C PHE A 133 1.80 -16.42 -11.52
N ASP A 134 2.92 -17.05 -11.20
CA ASP A 134 3.64 -17.94 -12.14
C ASP A 134 2.85 -19.20 -12.52
N ASN A 135 1.83 -19.56 -11.72
CA ASN A 135 0.95 -20.70 -11.98
C ASN A 135 -0.34 -20.31 -12.73
N LEU A 136 -0.51 -19.01 -13.05
CA LEU A 136 -1.66 -18.57 -13.83
C LEU A 136 -1.48 -18.96 -15.30
N THR A 137 -2.56 -19.45 -15.91
CA THR A 137 -2.57 -19.71 -17.36
C THR A 137 -2.61 -18.39 -18.12
N PRO A 138 -1.62 -18.08 -18.97
CA PRO A 138 -1.65 -16.87 -19.78
C PRO A 138 -2.79 -16.96 -20.82
N LEU A 139 -3.58 -15.88 -20.88
CA LEU A 139 -4.65 -15.75 -21.87
C LEU A 139 -4.34 -14.59 -22.81
N TYR A 140 -4.75 -14.74 -24.07
CA TYR A 140 -4.74 -13.62 -25.00
C TYR A 140 -5.74 -12.53 -24.51
N PRO A 141 -5.48 -11.25 -24.82
CA PRO A 141 -6.42 -10.17 -24.50
C PRO A 141 -7.76 -10.40 -25.21
N ASN A 142 -8.79 -10.82 -24.47
CA ASN A 142 -10.11 -11.15 -24.99
C ASN A 142 -11.18 -10.11 -24.64
N LYS A 143 -10.79 -9.07 -23.88
CA LYS A 143 -11.66 -7.94 -23.51
C LYS A 143 -11.12 -6.68 -24.13
N GLN A 144 -11.82 -6.15 -25.14
CA GLN A 144 -11.45 -4.89 -25.77
C GLN A 144 -11.65 -3.70 -24.82
N ILE A 145 -10.74 -2.73 -24.88
CA ILE A 145 -10.91 -1.41 -24.31
C ILE A 145 -11.46 -0.53 -25.41
N VAL A 146 -12.75 -0.17 -25.32
CA VAL A 146 -13.39 0.72 -26.27
C VAL A 146 -12.89 2.15 -26.01
N MET A 147 -12.20 2.71 -27.00
CA MET A 147 -11.63 4.07 -26.92
C MET A 147 -12.62 5.13 -27.41
N GLU A 148 -13.62 4.73 -28.22
CA GLU A 148 -14.65 5.63 -28.71
C GLU A 148 -15.48 6.17 -27.55
N VAL A 149 -15.54 7.50 -27.44
CA VAL A 149 -16.37 8.21 -26.45
C VAL A 149 -17.56 8.81 -27.17
N GLU A 150 -18.76 8.61 -26.63
CA GLU A 150 -19.96 9.27 -27.15
C GLU A 150 -19.78 10.79 -27.10
N THR A 151 -19.89 11.44 -28.25
CA THR A 151 -19.80 12.89 -28.34
C THR A 151 -21.02 13.51 -27.65
N THR A 152 -20.79 14.11 -26.49
CA THR A 152 -21.81 14.96 -25.86
C THR A 152 -22.09 16.15 -26.77
N THR A 153 -23.35 16.54 -26.85
CA THR A 153 -23.92 17.57 -27.73
C THR A 153 -23.24 18.95 -27.72
N VAL A 154 -22.21 19.14 -26.91
CA VAL A 154 -21.46 20.40 -26.75
C VAL A 154 -20.24 20.48 -27.68
N GLU A 155 -19.70 19.36 -28.16
CA GLU A 155 -18.55 19.36 -29.07
C GLU A 155 -19.01 19.35 -30.54
N LYS A 156 -18.72 20.42 -31.26
CA LYS A 156 -19.14 20.61 -32.68
C LYS A 156 -18.45 19.66 -33.66
N LYS A 157 -17.39 18.93 -33.27
CA LYS A 157 -16.70 17.97 -34.15
C LYS A 157 -16.38 16.68 -33.37
N PRO A 158 -16.85 15.52 -33.88
CA PRO A 158 -16.50 14.24 -33.25
C PRO A 158 -15.01 13.98 -33.36
N ASN A 159 -14.40 13.54 -32.25
CA ASN A 159 -13.01 13.08 -32.28
C ASN A 159 -12.95 11.69 -32.94
N LEU A 160 -12.49 11.63 -34.18
CA LEU A 160 -12.42 10.40 -34.95
C LEU A 160 -11.23 9.51 -34.57
N THR A 161 -10.22 10.03 -33.87
CA THR A 161 -9.00 9.31 -33.54
C THR A 161 -9.24 8.06 -32.70
N PRO A 162 -9.99 8.10 -31.58
CA PRO A 162 -10.30 6.91 -30.80
C PRO A 162 -11.05 5.85 -31.61
N ARG A 163 -12.02 6.25 -32.43
CA ARG A 163 -12.78 5.36 -33.30
C ARG A 163 -11.89 4.69 -34.36
N LEU A 164 -10.93 5.42 -34.92
CA LEU A 164 -9.96 4.83 -35.85
C LEU A 164 -9.07 3.81 -35.17
N ILE A 165 -8.66 4.06 -33.92
CA ILE A 165 -7.86 3.10 -33.14
C ILE A 165 -8.67 1.81 -32.91
N ASP A 166 -9.93 1.93 -32.50
CA ASP A 166 -10.81 0.78 -32.26
C ASP A 166 -11.05 -0.06 -33.52
N LEU A 167 -11.07 0.57 -34.69
CA LEU A 167 -11.28 -0.11 -35.97
C LEU A 167 -10.01 -0.76 -36.54
N VAL A 168 -8.88 -0.07 -36.44
CA VAL A 168 -7.63 -0.47 -37.15
C VAL A 168 -6.69 -1.24 -36.23
N SER A 169 -6.64 -0.89 -34.95
CA SER A 169 -5.71 -1.44 -33.96
C SER A 169 -6.38 -1.54 -32.59
N PRO A 170 -7.41 -2.40 -32.43
CA PRO A 170 -8.15 -2.53 -31.19
C PRO A 170 -7.21 -2.92 -30.04
N ILE A 171 -7.39 -2.32 -28.87
CA ILE A 171 -6.58 -2.53 -27.69
C ILE A 171 -7.35 -3.42 -26.70
N GLY A 172 -6.73 -4.47 -26.23
CA GLY A 172 -7.30 -5.37 -25.23
C GLY A 172 -6.73 -5.16 -23.83
N LYS A 173 -7.50 -5.51 -22.79
CA LYS A 173 -7.02 -5.48 -21.41
C LYS A 173 -5.84 -6.42 -21.23
N GLY A 174 -4.71 -5.91 -20.69
CA GLY A 174 -3.48 -6.66 -20.52
C GLY A 174 -2.59 -6.74 -21.77
N GLN A 175 -3.00 -6.13 -22.90
CA GLN A 175 -2.21 -6.08 -24.12
C GLN A 175 -0.98 -5.17 -23.94
N ARG A 176 0.15 -5.59 -24.52
CA ARG A 176 1.36 -4.77 -24.65
C ARG A 176 1.37 -4.13 -26.03
N SER A 177 1.45 -2.81 -26.07
CA SER A 177 1.43 -2.05 -27.33
C SER A 177 2.64 -1.14 -27.41
N LEU A 178 3.06 -0.83 -28.63
CA LEU A 178 4.15 0.10 -28.91
C LEU A 178 3.65 1.23 -29.80
N ILE A 179 3.83 2.47 -29.36
CA ILE A 179 3.52 3.67 -30.13
C ILE A 179 4.81 4.19 -30.73
N ILE A 180 4.91 4.13 -32.06
CA ILE A 180 6.04 4.64 -32.82
C ILE A 180 5.61 5.90 -33.55
N SER A 181 6.36 6.98 -33.39
CA SER A 181 6.13 8.22 -34.15
C SER A 181 7.43 8.97 -34.41
N PRO A 182 7.52 9.73 -35.50
CA PRO A 182 8.65 10.62 -35.76
C PRO A 182 8.83 11.65 -34.63
N PRO A 183 10.04 12.22 -34.47
CA PRO A 183 10.23 13.33 -33.55
C PRO A 183 9.29 14.49 -33.87
N LYS A 184 8.78 15.20 -32.86
CA LYS A 184 7.88 16.36 -32.97
C LYS A 184 6.49 16.06 -33.58
N ALA A 185 6.07 14.82 -33.63
CA ALA A 185 4.73 14.42 -34.15
C ALA A 185 3.59 14.53 -33.14
N GLY A 186 3.80 15.17 -31.99
CA GLY A 186 2.75 15.33 -30.96
C GLY A 186 2.47 14.08 -30.12
N LYS A 187 3.35 13.09 -30.12
CA LYS A 187 3.19 11.83 -29.39
C LYS A 187 2.93 11.98 -27.88
N THR A 188 3.39 13.07 -27.28
CA THR A 188 3.37 13.32 -25.82
C THR A 188 2.33 14.38 -25.41
N MET A 189 1.61 14.98 -26.36
CA MET A 189 0.56 15.97 -26.09
C MET A 189 -0.76 15.31 -25.75
#